data_4083c53a4181a17988c99441ac5ecaec
#
_entry.id   4083c53a4181a17988c99441ac5ecaec
#
_cell.length_a   1.000
_cell.length_b   1.000
_cell.length_c   1.000
_cell.angle_alpha   90.00
_cell.angle_beta   90.00
_cell.angle_gamma   90.00
#
_symmetry.space_group_name_H-M   'P 1'
#
loop_
_entity.id
_entity.type
_entity.pdbx_description
1 polymer ?
#
loop_
_entity_poly.entity_id
_entity_poly.type
_entity_poly.pdbx_seq_one_letter_code
_entity_poly.pdbx_strand_id
1 'polypeptide(L)'
;MRDDDTAYPSSFRAWTSVSILMLAYVLSFIDRQILNLLVGPIRRDLVISDTQMSLLMGLSFALFYTVCGIPLGRLADTRSRRGVIAVGILFWSAMTAACGMARLYWQFLLCRIGVGVGEAALSPAAYSLIADSFAPERRATAISVYSMGVYLGSGLAFLLGGLVITFA
;
A
#
# COMPACT_ATOMS: atom_id res chain seq x y z
N MET A 1 -41.85 -3.60 2.66
CA MET A 1 -40.82 -4.18 3.51
C MET A 1 -39.92 -4.93 2.56
N ARG A 2 -38.76 -4.34 2.19
CA ARG A 2 -37.96 -4.81 1.06
C ARG A 2 -37.02 -5.92 1.52
N ASP A 3 -37.05 -7.04 0.80
CA ASP A 3 -36.18 -8.22 0.95
C ASP A 3 -34.72 -7.96 0.54
N ASP A 4 -34.22 -6.72 0.62
CA ASP A 4 -32.88 -6.33 0.20
C ASP A 4 -31.79 -6.58 1.27
N ASP A 5 -32.16 -6.98 2.49
CA ASP A 5 -31.21 -7.17 3.59
C ASP A 5 -30.36 -8.45 3.49
N THR A 6 -30.65 -9.33 2.52
CA THR A 6 -29.96 -10.61 2.35
C THR A 6 -28.81 -10.54 1.30
N ALA A 7 -28.74 -9.47 0.52
CA ALA A 7 -27.77 -9.34 -0.58
C ALA A 7 -26.35 -8.94 -0.11
N TYR A 8 -26.22 -8.33 1.07
CA TYR A 8 -24.93 -7.84 1.59
C TYR A 8 -24.53 -8.56 2.88
N PRO A 9 -23.21 -8.67 3.15
CA PRO A 9 -22.75 -9.24 4.42
C PRO A 9 -23.21 -8.39 5.60
N SER A 10 -23.27 -8.99 6.81
CA SER A 10 -23.65 -8.26 8.02
C SER A 10 -22.79 -7.01 8.19
N SER A 11 -23.38 -5.92 8.67
CA SER A 11 -22.72 -4.62 8.84
C SER A 11 -21.39 -4.75 9.62
N PHE A 12 -21.35 -5.58 10.65
CA PHE A 12 -20.13 -5.84 11.41
C PHE A 12 -19.01 -6.43 10.54
N ARG A 13 -19.30 -7.44 9.70
CA ARG A 13 -18.31 -8.06 8.81
C ARG A 13 -17.83 -7.08 7.74
N ALA A 14 -18.73 -6.29 7.18
CA ALA A 14 -18.41 -5.29 6.18
C ALA A 14 -17.45 -4.22 6.74
N TRP A 15 -17.75 -3.65 7.90
CA TRP A 15 -16.91 -2.64 8.54
C TRP A 15 -15.57 -3.21 9.04
N THR A 16 -15.56 -4.45 9.56
CA THR A 16 -14.30 -5.13 9.91
C THR A 16 -13.39 -5.26 8.69
N SER A 17 -13.96 -5.61 7.53
CA SER A 17 -13.18 -5.68 6.28
C SER A 17 -12.60 -4.31 5.89
N VAL A 18 -13.39 -3.24 5.98
CA VAL A 18 -12.92 -1.86 5.70
C VAL A 18 -11.79 -1.46 6.66
N SER A 19 -11.92 -1.78 7.95
CA SER A 19 -10.89 -1.46 8.95
C SER A 19 -9.57 -2.19 8.67
N ILE A 20 -9.63 -3.47 8.30
CA ILE A 20 -8.43 -4.24 7.92
C ILE A 20 -7.79 -3.67 6.65
N LEU A 21 -8.60 -3.32 5.64
CA LEU A 21 -8.10 -2.71 4.40
C LEU A 21 -7.50 -1.34 4.66
N MET A 22 -8.13 -0.51 5.51
CA MET A 22 -7.59 0.78 5.93
C MET A 22 -6.25 0.61 6.63
N LEU A 23 -6.11 -0.37 7.54
CA LEU A 23 -4.85 -0.65 8.22
C LEU A 23 -3.75 -1.06 7.22
N ALA A 24 -4.07 -1.93 6.26
CA ALA A 24 -3.13 -2.27 5.19
C ALA A 24 -2.71 -1.04 4.37
N TYR A 25 -3.64 -0.12 4.12
CA TYR A 25 -3.37 1.12 3.41
C TYR A 25 -2.51 2.11 4.23
N VAL A 26 -2.75 2.19 5.55
CA VAL A 26 -1.88 2.92 6.49
C VAL A 26 -0.44 2.41 6.40
N LEU A 27 -0.24 1.09 6.47
CA LEU A 27 1.09 0.48 6.39
C LEU A 27 1.78 0.77 5.06
N SER A 28 1.06 0.68 3.93
CA SER A 28 1.56 1.03 2.60
C SER A 28 2.03 2.50 2.54
N PHE A 29 1.28 3.42 3.14
CA PHE A 29 1.68 4.84 3.17
C PHE A 29 2.82 5.13 4.13
N ILE A 30 2.92 4.43 5.26
CA ILE A 30 4.11 4.49 6.14
C ILE A 30 5.35 4.09 5.34
N ASP A 31 5.29 2.99 4.61
CA ASP A 31 6.40 2.45 3.82
C ASP A 31 6.89 3.44 2.73
N ARG A 32 5.95 4.12 2.08
CA ARG A 32 6.27 5.17 1.09
C ARG A 32 6.92 6.40 1.74
N GLN A 33 6.35 6.86 2.84
CA GLN A 33 6.79 8.12 3.47
C GLN A 33 8.08 7.99 4.27
N ILE A 34 8.33 6.82 4.87
CA ILE A 34 9.55 6.61 5.64
C ILE A 34 10.80 6.72 4.76
N LEU A 35 10.70 6.35 3.49
CA LEU A 35 11.78 6.50 2.53
C LEU A 35 12.18 7.98 2.33
N ASN A 36 11.19 8.89 2.32
CA ASN A 36 11.43 10.33 2.21
C ASN A 36 12.25 10.87 3.38
N LEU A 37 12.06 10.29 4.57
CA LEU A 37 12.80 10.68 5.78
C LEU A 37 14.21 10.08 5.81
N LEU A 38 14.40 8.92 5.15
CA LEU A 38 15.68 8.21 5.11
C LEU A 38 16.55 8.58 3.90
N VAL A 39 16.21 9.60 3.12
CA VAL A 39 17.00 10.04 1.94
C VAL A 39 18.47 10.27 2.28
N GLY A 40 18.75 11.01 3.36
CA GLY A 40 20.12 11.33 3.79
C GLY A 40 20.95 10.09 4.15
N PRO A 41 20.47 9.23 5.05
CA PRO A 41 21.13 7.95 5.37
C PRO A 41 21.35 7.07 4.14
N ILE A 42 20.31 6.81 3.36
CA ILE A 42 20.38 5.92 2.17
C ILE A 42 21.41 6.44 1.16
N ARG A 43 21.44 7.75 0.91
CA ARG A 43 22.44 8.33 0.00
C ARG A 43 23.87 8.14 0.49
N ARG A 44 24.08 8.26 1.78
CA ARG A 44 25.41 8.06 2.38
C ARG A 44 25.85 6.61 2.32
N ASP A 45 24.95 5.69 2.68
CA ASP A 45 25.27 4.27 2.76
C ASP A 45 25.48 3.62 1.40
N LEU A 46 24.66 4.00 0.40
CA LEU A 46 24.76 3.46 -0.95
C LEU A 46 25.66 4.29 -1.88
N VAL A 47 26.17 5.45 -1.42
CA VAL A 47 27.03 6.36 -2.20
C VAL A 47 26.40 6.70 -3.56
N ILE A 48 25.15 7.16 -3.56
CA ILE A 48 24.36 7.40 -4.77
C ILE A 48 24.11 8.89 -5.04
N SER A 49 23.96 9.21 -6.33
CA SER A 49 23.66 10.56 -6.79
C SER A 49 22.19 10.99 -6.51
N ASP A 50 21.90 12.29 -6.61
CA ASP A 50 20.54 12.82 -6.50
C ASP A 50 19.60 12.23 -7.57
N THR A 51 20.10 12.04 -8.79
CA THR A 51 19.31 11.41 -9.86
C THR A 51 18.96 9.96 -9.53
N GLN A 52 19.90 9.19 -9.01
CA GLN A 52 19.65 7.82 -8.59
C GLN A 52 18.66 7.76 -7.43
N MET A 53 18.77 8.69 -6.47
CA MET A 53 17.81 8.78 -5.37
C MET A 53 16.39 9.16 -5.85
N SER A 54 16.28 10.09 -6.78
CA SER A 54 15.00 10.47 -7.39
C SER A 54 14.34 9.31 -8.13
N LEU A 55 15.12 8.47 -8.81
CA LEU A 55 14.63 7.25 -9.44
C LEU A 55 14.09 6.25 -8.42
N LEU A 56 14.79 6.08 -7.29
CA LEU A 56 14.34 5.20 -6.21
C LEU A 56 13.04 5.66 -5.56
N MET A 57 12.92 6.98 -5.30
CA MET A 57 11.79 7.54 -4.57
C MET A 57 10.52 7.65 -5.42
N GLY A 58 10.65 8.01 -6.68
CA GLY A 58 9.50 8.40 -7.51
C GLY A 58 9.26 7.48 -8.69
N LEU A 59 10.09 7.62 -9.73
CA LEU A 59 9.78 7.09 -11.04
C LEU A 59 9.67 5.56 -11.08
N SER A 60 10.61 4.84 -10.46
CA SER A 60 10.60 3.38 -10.46
C SER A 60 9.35 2.83 -9.77
N PHE A 61 9.04 3.34 -8.59
CA PHE A 61 7.85 2.94 -7.85
C PHE A 61 6.56 3.28 -8.63
N ALA A 62 6.38 4.55 -9.04
CA ALA A 62 5.17 5.02 -9.70
C ALA A 62 4.91 4.30 -11.02
N LEU A 63 5.95 4.05 -11.81
CA LEU A 63 5.85 3.35 -13.09
C LEU A 63 5.32 1.92 -12.89
N PHE A 64 5.99 1.14 -12.04
CA PHE A 64 5.61 -0.26 -11.83
C PHE A 64 4.29 -0.40 -11.06
N TYR A 65 4.01 0.48 -10.11
CA TYR A 65 2.70 0.57 -9.46
C TYR A 65 1.58 0.78 -10.48
N THR A 66 1.76 1.71 -11.40
CA THR A 66 0.73 2.05 -12.42
C THR A 66 0.59 0.93 -13.46
N VAL A 67 1.71 0.46 -14.02
CA VAL A 67 1.69 -0.59 -15.06
C VAL A 67 1.14 -1.90 -14.50
N CYS A 68 1.54 -2.30 -13.30
CA CYS A 68 1.07 -3.54 -12.68
C CYS A 68 -0.33 -3.40 -12.07
N GLY A 69 -0.78 -2.20 -11.75
CA GLY A 69 -2.13 -1.95 -11.22
C GLY A 69 -3.24 -2.42 -12.17
N ILE A 70 -3.06 -2.26 -13.47
CA ILE A 70 -4.05 -2.69 -14.48
C ILE A 70 -4.20 -4.22 -14.51
N PRO A 71 -3.15 -5.04 -14.71
CA PRO A 71 -3.29 -6.49 -14.70
C PRO A 71 -3.69 -7.06 -13.33
N LEU A 72 -3.21 -6.46 -12.23
CA LEU A 72 -3.60 -6.89 -10.88
C LEU A 72 -5.05 -6.55 -10.56
N GLY A 73 -5.57 -5.43 -11.06
CA GLY A 73 -7.00 -5.11 -11.01
C GLY A 73 -7.84 -6.17 -11.72
N ARG A 74 -7.48 -6.53 -12.95
CA ARG A 74 -8.15 -7.62 -13.69
C ARG A 74 -8.04 -8.97 -12.98
N LEU A 75 -6.90 -9.25 -12.36
CA LEU A 75 -6.72 -10.46 -11.57
C LEU A 75 -7.65 -10.48 -10.35
N ALA A 76 -7.84 -9.34 -9.69
CA ALA A 76 -8.77 -9.21 -8.58
C ALA A 76 -10.24 -9.39 -8.99
N ASP A 77 -10.60 -9.06 -10.24
CA ASP A 77 -11.95 -9.28 -10.76
C ASP A 77 -12.23 -10.77 -11.08
N THR A 78 -11.18 -11.53 -11.46
CA THR A 78 -11.30 -12.93 -11.89
C THR A 78 -10.95 -13.94 -10.80
N ARG A 79 -10.25 -13.54 -9.76
CA ARG A 79 -9.78 -14.38 -8.66
C ARG A 79 -10.30 -13.88 -7.31
N SER A 80 -9.98 -14.61 -6.25
CA SER A 80 -10.30 -14.19 -4.89
C SER A 80 -9.60 -12.86 -4.55
N ARG A 81 -10.36 -11.77 -4.42
CA ARG A 81 -9.85 -10.43 -4.05
C ARG A 81 -9.06 -10.47 -2.76
N ARG A 82 -9.53 -11.24 -1.76
CA ARG A 82 -8.82 -11.43 -0.48
C ARG A 82 -7.47 -12.11 -0.70
N GLY A 83 -7.41 -13.11 -1.59
CA GLY A 83 -6.17 -13.79 -1.96
C GLY A 83 -5.19 -12.85 -2.66
N VAL A 84 -5.66 -12.03 -3.60
CA VAL A 84 -4.84 -11.04 -4.30
C VAL A 84 -4.26 -10.01 -3.34
N ILE A 85 -5.08 -9.49 -2.40
CA ILE A 85 -4.63 -8.56 -1.36
C ILE A 85 -3.58 -9.23 -0.46
N ALA A 86 -3.86 -10.44 0.04
CA ALA A 86 -2.96 -11.15 0.96
C ALA A 86 -1.59 -11.43 0.31
N VAL A 87 -1.58 -11.92 -0.94
CA VAL A 87 -0.34 -12.15 -1.69
C VAL A 87 0.39 -10.83 -1.94
N GLY A 88 -0.33 -9.77 -2.31
CA GLY A 88 0.24 -8.43 -2.47
C GLY A 88 0.92 -7.94 -1.20
N ILE A 89 0.25 -8.04 -0.04
CA ILE A 89 0.79 -7.65 1.27
C ILE A 89 2.06 -8.45 1.60
N LEU A 90 2.01 -9.77 1.48
CA LEU A 90 3.17 -10.62 1.75
C LEU A 90 4.35 -10.28 0.85
N PHE A 91 4.07 -10.06 -0.45
CA PHE A 91 5.10 -9.75 -1.42
C PHE A 91 5.76 -8.40 -1.16
N TRP A 92 4.97 -7.31 -0.99
CA TRP A 92 5.58 -6.01 -0.71
C TRP A 92 6.31 -6.00 0.64
N SER A 93 5.77 -6.65 1.68
CA SER A 93 6.43 -6.73 2.99
C SER A 93 7.78 -7.44 2.90
N ALA A 94 7.87 -8.53 2.13
CA ALA A 94 9.13 -9.21 1.86
C ALA A 94 10.12 -8.31 1.11
N MET A 95 9.64 -7.55 0.11
CA MET A 95 10.47 -6.61 -0.65
C MET A 95 10.93 -5.43 0.21
N THR A 96 10.09 -4.92 1.10
CA THR A 96 10.47 -3.87 2.07
C THR A 96 11.55 -4.38 3.03
N ALA A 97 11.39 -5.58 3.56
CA ALA A 97 12.44 -6.20 4.39
C ALA A 97 13.74 -6.40 3.61
N ALA A 98 13.67 -6.81 2.34
CA ALA A 98 14.83 -6.94 1.47
C ALA A 98 15.50 -5.59 1.18
N CYS A 99 14.75 -4.48 1.11
CA CYS A 99 15.33 -3.13 1.02
C CYS A 99 16.31 -2.84 2.16
N GLY A 100 15.96 -3.25 3.40
CA GLY A 100 16.82 -3.07 4.57
C GLY A 100 18.12 -3.90 4.54
N MET A 101 18.20 -4.92 3.69
CA MET A 101 19.39 -5.75 3.50
C MET A 101 20.21 -5.36 2.26
N ALA A 102 19.72 -4.43 1.45
CA ALA A 102 20.38 -4.00 0.22
C ALA A 102 21.67 -3.24 0.52
N ARG A 103 22.76 -3.64 -0.11
CA ARG A 103 24.08 -3.00 0.00
C ARG A 103 24.49 -2.26 -1.27
N LEU A 104 23.78 -2.47 -2.38
CA LEU A 104 24.03 -1.88 -3.67
C LEU A 104 22.78 -1.15 -4.16
N TYR A 105 22.97 -0.03 -4.87
CA TYR A 105 21.90 0.76 -5.46
C TYR A 105 20.85 -0.09 -6.20
N TRP A 106 21.28 -1.00 -7.06
CA TRP A 106 20.38 -1.77 -7.93
C TRP A 106 19.67 -2.94 -7.22
N GLN A 107 20.20 -3.40 -6.07
CA GLN A 107 19.46 -4.29 -5.18
C GLN A 107 18.29 -3.52 -4.54
N PHE A 108 18.58 -2.33 -4.01
CA PHE A 108 17.54 -1.46 -3.44
C PHE A 108 16.49 -1.06 -4.49
N LEU A 109 16.92 -0.71 -5.72
CA LEU A 109 16.02 -0.38 -6.83
C LEU A 109 15.08 -1.52 -7.18
N LEU A 110 15.58 -2.74 -7.31
CA LEU A 110 14.76 -3.92 -7.60
C LEU A 110 13.76 -4.20 -6.48
N CYS A 111 14.18 -4.09 -5.21
CA CYS A 111 13.29 -4.23 -4.07
C CYS A 111 12.18 -3.16 -4.10
N ARG A 112 12.50 -1.90 -4.40
CA ARG A 112 11.51 -0.82 -4.51
C ARG A 112 10.51 -1.03 -5.65
N ILE A 113 10.96 -1.54 -6.79
CA ILE A 113 10.08 -1.99 -7.87
C ILE A 113 9.13 -3.07 -7.36
N GLY A 114 9.67 -4.06 -6.65
CA GLY A 114 8.88 -5.14 -6.06
C GLY A 114 7.83 -4.63 -5.06
N VAL A 115 8.18 -3.66 -4.21
CA VAL A 115 7.22 -2.99 -3.31
C VAL A 115 6.09 -2.36 -4.14
N GLY A 116 6.42 -1.58 -5.19
CA GLY A 116 5.43 -0.96 -6.07
C GLY A 116 4.49 -1.96 -6.72
N VAL A 117 5.02 -3.09 -7.20
CA VAL A 117 4.22 -4.18 -7.77
C VAL A 117 3.28 -4.80 -6.73
N GLY A 118 3.78 -5.09 -5.53
CA GLY A 118 2.97 -5.69 -4.47
C GLY A 118 1.85 -4.77 -3.98
N GLU A 119 2.15 -3.50 -3.76
CA GLU A 119 1.17 -2.51 -3.33
C GLU A 119 0.10 -2.20 -4.40
N ALA A 120 0.44 -2.35 -5.68
CA ALA A 120 -0.50 -2.15 -6.78
C ALA A 120 -1.71 -3.10 -6.72
N ALA A 121 -1.59 -4.22 -6.02
CA ALA A 121 -2.69 -5.17 -5.82
C ALA A 121 -3.76 -4.67 -4.84
N LEU A 122 -3.40 -3.77 -3.89
CA LEU A 122 -4.27 -3.41 -2.77
C LEU A 122 -5.48 -2.59 -3.21
N SER A 123 -5.25 -1.42 -3.82
CA SER A 123 -6.33 -0.44 -4.05
C SER A 123 -7.44 -0.95 -4.97
N PRO A 124 -7.18 -1.54 -6.16
CA PRO A 124 -8.25 -2.02 -7.02
C PRO A 124 -9.05 -3.15 -6.37
N ALA A 125 -8.38 -4.09 -5.69
CA ALA A 125 -9.04 -5.18 -4.99
C ALA A 125 -9.83 -4.70 -3.77
N ALA A 126 -9.34 -3.68 -3.04
CA ALA A 126 -10.03 -3.07 -1.90
C ALA A 126 -11.31 -2.35 -2.34
N TYR A 127 -11.24 -1.50 -3.37
CA TYR A 127 -12.43 -0.83 -3.90
C TYR A 127 -13.49 -1.82 -4.37
N SER A 128 -13.08 -2.87 -5.07
CA SER A 128 -13.99 -3.92 -5.54
C SER A 128 -14.63 -4.67 -4.36
N LEU A 129 -13.86 -5.01 -3.31
CA LEU A 129 -14.37 -5.68 -2.11
C LEU A 129 -15.34 -4.79 -1.32
N ILE A 130 -15.07 -3.49 -1.22
CA ILE A 130 -15.96 -2.52 -0.56
C ILE A 130 -17.26 -2.38 -1.36
N ALA A 131 -17.17 -2.28 -2.69
CA ALA A 131 -18.35 -2.17 -3.54
C ALA A 131 -19.32 -3.36 -3.41
N ASP A 132 -18.79 -4.57 -3.20
CA ASP A 132 -19.61 -5.76 -2.98
C ASP A 132 -20.14 -5.90 -1.54
N SER A 133 -19.52 -5.19 -0.60
CA SER A 133 -19.86 -5.31 0.83
C SER A 133 -20.88 -4.28 1.31
N PHE A 134 -21.14 -3.24 0.53
CA PHE A 134 -22.02 -2.13 0.91
C PHE A 134 -23.03 -1.79 -0.19
N ALA A 135 -24.25 -1.46 0.24
CA ALA A 135 -25.26 -0.89 -0.65
C ALA A 135 -24.78 0.45 -1.24
N PRO A 136 -25.24 0.84 -2.45
CA PRO A 136 -24.76 2.04 -3.17
C PRO A 136 -24.72 3.29 -2.30
N GLU A 137 -25.70 3.48 -1.42
CA GLU A 137 -25.87 4.66 -0.56
C GLU A 137 -24.75 4.78 0.50
N ARG A 138 -24.13 3.65 0.90
CA ARG A 138 -23.10 3.57 1.93
C ARG A 138 -21.68 3.38 1.38
N ARG A 139 -21.54 3.09 0.07
CA ARG A 139 -20.25 2.84 -0.57
C ARG A 139 -19.31 4.03 -0.45
N ALA A 140 -19.81 5.23 -0.69
CA ALA A 140 -19.00 6.46 -0.60
C ALA A 140 -18.41 6.63 0.80
N THR A 141 -19.20 6.40 1.85
CA THR A 141 -18.72 6.48 3.24
C THR A 141 -17.67 5.42 3.53
N ALA A 142 -17.87 4.17 3.10
CA ALA A 142 -16.91 3.10 3.32
C ALA A 142 -15.57 3.34 2.58
N ILE A 143 -15.64 3.85 1.34
CA ILE A 143 -14.46 4.25 0.57
C ILE A 143 -13.74 5.43 1.24
N SER A 144 -14.48 6.41 1.77
CA SER A 144 -13.88 7.55 2.49
C SER A 144 -13.13 7.09 3.73
N VAL A 145 -13.71 6.17 4.53
CA VAL A 145 -13.05 5.58 5.69
C VAL A 145 -11.79 4.83 5.28
N TYR A 146 -11.84 3.99 4.25
CA TYR A 146 -10.65 3.33 3.70
C TYR A 146 -9.57 4.34 3.30
N SER A 147 -9.96 5.42 2.60
CA SER A 147 -9.05 6.44 2.10
C SER A 147 -8.41 7.29 3.20
N MET A 148 -8.99 7.36 4.41
CA MET A 148 -8.34 7.98 5.57
C MET A 148 -7.00 7.33 5.91
N GLY A 149 -6.78 6.08 5.50
CA GLY A 149 -5.51 5.39 5.64
C GLY A 149 -4.32 6.14 5.06
N VAL A 150 -4.53 6.94 3.99
CA VAL A 150 -3.49 7.82 3.39
C VAL A 150 -2.97 8.83 4.40
N TYR A 151 -3.88 9.57 5.02
CA TYR A 151 -3.53 10.64 5.96
C TYR A 151 -2.98 10.08 7.27
N LEU A 152 -3.60 9.04 7.79
CA LEU A 152 -3.14 8.35 9.00
C LEU A 152 -1.75 7.75 8.79
N GLY A 153 -1.53 7.06 7.66
CA GLY A 153 -0.24 6.47 7.33
C GLY A 153 0.86 7.51 7.16
N SER A 154 0.56 8.60 6.43
CA SER A 154 1.51 9.71 6.27
C SER A 154 1.84 10.37 7.60
N GLY A 155 0.84 10.68 8.43
CA GLY A 155 1.06 11.27 9.75
C GLY A 155 1.89 10.38 10.68
N LEU A 156 1.57 9.08 10.74
CA LEU A 156 2.32 8.10 11.52
C LEU A 156 3.76 7.95 11.02
N ALA A 157 3.98 7.96 9.70
CA ALA A 157 5.33 7.89 9.15
C ALA A 157 6.20 9.05 9.61
N PHE A 158 5.68 10.29 9.62
CA PHE A 158 6.43 11.45 10.12
C PHE A 158 6.72 11.35 11.62
N LEU A 159 5.77 10.88 12.42
CA LEU A 159 5.99 10.69 13.86
C LEU A 159 7.04 9.60 14.12
N LEU A 160 6.88 8.42 13.52
CA LEU A 160 7.80 7.29 13.71
C LEU A 160 9.18 7.60 13.13
N GLY A 161 9.24 8.17 11.93
CA GLY A 161 10.49 8.53 11.29
C GLY A 161 11.23 9.63 12.04
N GLY A 162 10.52 10.62 12.58
CA GLY A 162 11.11 11.64 13.46
C GLY A 162 11.73 11.02 14.72
N LEU A 163 11.05 10.07 15.36
CA LEU A 163 11.59 9.33 16.50
C LEU A 163 12.85 8.54 16.13
N VAL A 164 12.81 7.79 15.03
CA VAL A 164 13.96 7.02 14.57
C VAL A 164 15.18 7.92 14.33
N ILE A 165 15.00 9.06 13.65
CA ILE A 165 16.12 9.99 13.37
C ILE A 165 16.66 10.63 14.65
N THR A 166 15.83 10.83 15.67
CA THR A 166 16.25 11.46 16.94
C THR A 166 17.06 10.50 17.82
N PHE A 167 16.79 9.20 17.73
CA PHE A 167 17.41 8.18 18.60
C PHE A 167 18.43 7.27 17.87
N ALA A 168 18.63 7.44 16.55
CA ALA A 168 19.63 6.70 15.75
C ALA A 168 20.88 7.54 15.50
#